data_f7bbb047e712094b179822408f082a5f
#
_entry.id   f7bbb047e712094b179822408f082a5f
#
_cell.length_a   1.000
_cell.length_b   1.000
_cell.length_c   1.000
_cell.angle_alpha   90.00
_cell.angle_beta   90.00
_cell.angle_gamma   90.00
#
_symmetry.space_group_name_H-M   'P 1'
#
loop_
_entity.id
_entity.type
_entity.pdbx_description
1 polymer ?
#
loop_
_entity_poly.entity_id
_entity_poly.type
_entity_poly.pdbx_seq_one_letter_code
_entity_poly.pdbx_strand_id
1 'polypeptide(L)'
;MEIVLDRKPKSPVVISGFPGVGMVGAIAAEFLIQHLGTDKIGKIILDKSPALVAIHEGKLVEPFSIYYSRKYNIVVVHSILAVPGTEWQAAAALLSICKTLKARELVSIEGVASGSSGEESQQPSKSRILYYTNSALKEKALGRQKMEKLKEGIIMGPTSAVLIRVEKLPVTCFFAETN
;
A
#
# COMPACT_ATOMS: atom_id res chain seq x y z
N MET A 1 14.58 4.22 12.54
CA MET A 1 13.27 4.49 11.90
C MET A 1 12.56 5.56 12.70
N GLU A 2 12.18 6.64 12.05
CA GLU A 2 11.45 7.77 12.65
C GLU A 2 10.15 8.01 11.86
N ILE A 3 9.07 8.32 12.55
CA ILE A 3 7.78 8.66 11.95
C ILE A 3 7.39 10.04 12.45
N VAL A 4 7.32 10.99 11.54
CA VAL A 4 6.89 12.36 11.84
C VAL A 4 5.44 12.50 11.38
N LEU A 5 4.55 12.91 12.29
CA LEU A 5 3.14 13.16 11.99
C LEU A 5 2.76 14.55 12.53
N ASP A 6 2.47 15.47 11.61
CA ASP A 6 2.00 16.83 11.91
C ASP A 6 0.53 16.85 12.33
N ARG A 7 -0.24 15.86 11.84
CA ARG A 7 -1.65 15.64 12.19
C ARG A 7 -1.89 14.18 12.52
N LYS A 8 -2.81 13.90 13.45
CA LYS A 8 -3.17 12.55 13.89
C LYS A 8 -4.67 12.31 13.74
N PRO A 9 -5.16 12.03 12.52
CA PRO A 9 -6.56 11.70 12.30
C PRO A 9 -6.96 10.46 13.12
N LYS A 10 -8.19 10.46 13.62
CA LYS A 10 -8.70 9.35 14.45
C LYS A 10 -9.37 8.28 13.59
N SER A 11 -9.00 7.05 13.80
CA SER A 11 -9.61 5.86 13.18
C SER A 11 -9.76 5.95 11.66
N PRO A 12 -8.71 6.34 10.89
CA PRO A 12 -8.78 6.35 9.44
C PRO A 12 -8.73 4.93 8.87
N VAL A 13 -9.04 4.81 7.59
CA VAL A 13 -8.50 3.73 6.75
C VAL A 13 -7.10 4.17 6.33
N VAL A 14 -6.11 3.30 6.50
CA VAL A 14 -4.76 3.53 5.99
C VAL A 14 -4.58 2.76 4.70
N ILE A 15 -4.15 3.43 3.64
CA ILE A 15 -3.82 2.80 2.35
C ILE A 15 -2.32 2.90 2.16
N SER A 16 -1.68 1.81 1.81
CA SER A 16 -0.26 1.79 1.46
C SER A 16 -0.07 1.41 0.00
N GLY A 17 0.76 2.16 -0.70
CA GLY A 17 1.21 1.87 -2.05
C GLY A 17 2.71 2.08 -2.16
N PHE A 18 3.44 0.99 -2.30
CA PHE A 18 4.89 0.99 -2.46
C PHE A 18 5.26 0.54 -3.87
N PRO A 19 6.41 1.00 -4.41
CA PRO A 19 6.93 0.46 -5.65
C PRO A 19 7.17 -1.05 -5.53
N GLY A 20 6.63 -1.79 -6.48
CA GLY A 20 6.73 -3.24 -6.60
C GLY A 20 6.55 -3.65 -8.06
N VAL A 21 6.05 -4.85 -8.31
CA VAL A 21 5.82 -5.37 -9.65
C VAL A 21 4.91 -4.42 -10.44
N GLY A 22 5.37 -3.99 -11.62
CA GLY A 22 4.65 -3.05 -12.47
C GLY A 22 4.39 -1.67 -11.87
N MET A 23 5.02 -1.31 -10.74
CA MET A 23 4.81 -0.04 -10.02
C MET A 23 3.36 0.24 -9.60
N VAL A 24 2.49 -0.78 -9.65
CA VAL A 24 1.03 -0.64 -9.45
C VAL A 24 0.69 0.07 -8.14
N GLY A 25 1.32 -0.35 -7.02
CA GLY A 25 1.05 0.24 -5.72
C GLY A 25 1.38 1.73 -5.65
N ALA A 26 2.56 2.11 -6.17
CA ALA A 26 3.01 3.50 -6.18
C ALA A 26 2.12 4.37 -7.08
N ILE A 27 1.79 3.91 -8.28
CA ILE A 27 0.92 4.63 -9.23
C ILE A 27 -0.49 4.79 -8.64
N ALA A 28 -1.05 3.74 -8.05
CA ALA A 28 -2.38 3.79 -7.43
C ALA A 28 -2.41 4.75 -6.23
N ALA A 29 -1.36 4.74 -5.40
CA ALA A 29 -1.27 5.65 -4.27
C ALA A 29 -1.14 7.11 -4.74
N GLU A 30 -0.31 7.39 -5.74
CA GLU A 30 -0.18 8.73 -6.33
C GLU A 30 -1.51 9.23 -6.89
N PHE A 31 -2.22 8.39 -7.65
CA PHE A 31 -3.56 8.71 -8.15
C PHE A 31 -4.53 9.04 -7.01
N LEU A 32 -4.55 8.23 -5.94
CA LEU A 32 -5.41 8.47 -4.78
C LEU A 32 -5.06 9.77 -4.06
N ILE A 33 -3.78 10.10 -3.91
CA ILE A 33 -3.32 11.35 -3.29
C ILE A 33 -3.91 12.55 -4.03
N GLN A 34 -3.84 12.56 -5.35
CA GLN A 34 -4.37 13.64 -6.18
C GLN A 34 -5.90 13.64 -6.20
N HIS A 35 -6.52 12.47 -6.45
CA HIS A 35 -7.98 12.36 -6.62
C HIS A 35 -8.77 12.62 -5.34
N LEU A 36 -8.26 12.24 -4.18
CA LEU A 36 -8.94 12.41 -2.89
C LEU A 36 -8.72 13.81 -2.27
N GLY A 37 -7.96 14.68 -2.92
CA GLY A 37 -7.66 16.03 -2.41
C GLY A 37 -6.99 15.94 -1.03
N THR A 38 -5.86 15.28 -0.96
CA THR A 38 -5.16 15.05 0.30
C THR A 38 -4.20 16.18 0.65
N ASP A 39 -4.00 16.39 1.96
CA ASP A 39 -2.91 17.18 2.52
C ASP A 39 -1.78 16.25 2.95
N LYS A 40 -0.53 16.64 2.74
CA LYS A 40 0.61 15.97 3.37
C LYS A 40 0.56 16.23 4.88
N ILE A 41 0.63 15.17 5.68
CA ILE A 41 0.55 15.22 7.14
C ILE A 41 1.76 14.60 7.84
N GLY A 42 2.76 14.14 7.09
CA GLY A 42 3.96 13.58 7.69
C GLY A 42 4.86 12.86 6.72
N LYS A 43 5.88 12.23 7.30
CA LYS A 43 6.90 11.46 6.59
C LYS A 43 7.44 10.31 7.44
N ILE A 44 8.10 9.37 6.78
CA ILE A 44 8.83 8.27 7.41
C ILE A 44 10.30 8.37 7.00
N ILE A 45 11.19 8.25 7.97
CA ILE A 45 12.63 8.18 7.76
C ILE A 45 13.07 6.76 8.13
N LEU A 46 13.61 6.04 7.14
CA LEU A 46 14.13 4.69 7.32
C LEU A 46 15.66 4.75 7.36
N ASP A 47 16.26 4.35 8.48
CA ASP A 47 17.70 4.45 8.71
C ASP A 47 18.55 3.65 7.71
N LYS A 48 17.96 2.57 7.16
CA LYS A 48 18.63 1.73 6.14
C LYS A 48 18.38 2.19 4.71
N SER A 49 17.54 3.21 4.52
CA SER A 49 17.33 3.82 3.21
C SER A 49 18.49 4.77 2.89
N PRO A 50 18.97 4.84 1.64
CA PRO A 50 19.88 5.88 1.25
C PRO A 50 19.26 7.26 1.48
N ALA A 51 20.09 8.23 1.85
CA ALA A 51 19.66 9.63 1.94
C ALA A 51 19.36 10.14 0.52
N LEU A 52 18.08 10.28 0.21
CA LEU A 52 17.59 10.66 -1.11
C LEU A 52 16.40 11.60 -0.96
N VAL A 53 16.27 12.52 -1.85
CA VAL A 53 15.13 13.40 -2.00
C VAL A 53 14.88 13.67 -3.48
N ALA A 54 13.64 13.77 -3.89
CA ALA A 54 13.28 14.23 -5.22
C ALA A 54 12.88 15.70 -5.18
N ILE A 55 13.07 16.40 -6.32
CA ILE A 55 12.50 17.73 -6.54
C ILE A 55 11.49 17.61 -7.68
N HIS A 56 10.25 17.96 -7.39
CA HIS A 56 9.15 17.99 -8.35
C HIS A 56 8.48 19.36 -8.32
N GLU A 57 8.42 20.03 -9.46
CA GLU A 57 7.88 21.40 -9.59
C GLU A 57 8.47 22.38 -8.54
N GLY A 58 9.78 22.29 -8.30
CA GLY A 58 10.48 23.14 -7.33
C GLY A 58 10.18 22.81 -5.86
N LYS A 59 9.45 21.77 -5.57
CA LYS A 59 9.13 21.30 -4.21
C LYS A 59 9.89 20.03 -3.85
N LEU A 60 10.31 19.96 -2.60
CA LEU A 60 10.97 18.79 -2.04
C LEU A 60 9.94 17.68 -1.82
N VAL A 61 10.25 16.49 -2.34
CA VAL A 61 9.45 15.26 -2.17
C VAL A 61 10.28 14.23 -1.44
N GLU A 62 9.86 13.88 -0.23
CA GLU A 62 10.51 12.84 0.56
C GLU A 62 10.18 11.44 0.02
N PRO A 63 11.12 10.48 0.16
CA PRO A 63 10.95 9.12 -0.34
C PRO A 63 9.71 8.42 0.20
N PHE A 64 9.38 8.68 1.47
CA PHE A 64 8.23 8.10 2.15
C PHE A 64 7.40 9.21 2.78
N SER A 65 6.23 9.45 2.24
CA SER A 65 5.33 10.52 2.65
C SER A 65 3.97 10.00 3.09
N ILE A 66 3.34 10.74 3.99
CA ILE A 66 2.03 10.41 4.57
C ILE A 66 1.07 11.53 4.22
N TYR A 67 -0.03 11.16 3.58
CA TYR A 67 -1.08 12.07 3.13
C TYR A 67 -2.41 11.74 3.80
N TYR A 68 -3.29 12.73 3.92
CA TYR A 68 -4.59 12.56 4.56
C TYR A 68 -5.71 13.29 3.81
N SER A 69 -6.75 12.56 3.50
CA SER A 69 -8.01 13.13 3.01
C SER A 69 -9.00 13.24 4.17
N ARG A 70 -9.31 14.49 4.54
CA ARG A 70 -10.30 14.78 5.61
C ARG A 70 -11.70 14.33 5.21
N LYS A 71 -12.06 14.51 3.96
CA LYS A 71 -13.39 14.20 3.42
C LYS A 71 -13.75 12.72 3.59
N TYR A 72 -12.78 11.84 3.35
CA TYR A 72 -12.98 10.39 3.36
C TYR A 72 -12.42 9.70 4.61
N ASN A 73 -11.70 10.44 5.45
CA ASN A 73 -10.96 9.91 6.58
C ASN A 73 -10.00 8.78 6.16
N ILE A 74 -9.24 9.04 5.10
CA ILE A 74 -8.27 8.12 4.52
C ILE A 74 -6.87 8.71 4.68
N VAL A 75 -5.95 7.89 5.18
CA VAL A 75 -4.50 8.17 5.18
C VAL A 75 -3.86 7.34 4.08
N VAL A 76 -3.06 7.98 3.23
CA VAL A 76 -2.29 7.31 2.19
C VAL A 76 -0.81 7.38 2.56
N VAL A 77 -0.18 6.22 2.69
CA VAL A 77 1.27 6.10 2.87
C VAL A 77 1.89 5.71 1.54
N HIS A 78 2.67 6.61 0.99
CA HIS A 78 3.24 6.51 -0.34
C HIS A 78 4.76 6.50 -0.29
N SER A 79 5.37 5.71 -1.15
CA SER A 79 6.81 5.74 -1.40
C SER A 79 7.09 5.89 -2.88
N ILE A 80 8.03 6.78 -3.22
CA ILE A 80 8.54 6.94 -4.59
C ILE A 80 9.69 5.98 -4.90
N LEU A 81 10.13 5.20 -3.92
CA LEU A 81 11.37 4.45 -3.94
C LEU A 81 11.16 3.05 -3.33
N ALA A 82 11.60 2.03 -4.03
CA ALA A 82 11.80 0.69 -3.49
C ALA A 82 13.25 0.56 -3.01
N VAL A 83 13.43 0.31 -1.72
CA VAL A 83 14.76 0.08 -1.13
C VAL A 83 14.86 -1.35 -0.64
N PRO A 84 15.55 -2.23 -1.35
CA PRO A 84 15.75 -3.61 -0.90
C PRO A 84 16.36 -3.67 0.51
N GLY A 85 15.84 -4.57 1.35
CA GLY A 85 16.27 -4.72 2.73
C GLY A 85 15.61 -3.77 3.73
N THR A 86 14.68 -2.90 3.29
CA THR A 86 13.91 -2.03 4.18
C THR A 86 12.47 -2.50 4.40
N GLU A 87 12.08 -3.63 3.84
CA GLU A 87 10.71 -4.14 3.85
C GLU A 87 10.17 -4.30 5.27
N TRP A 88 10.98 -4.85 6.16
CA TRP A 88 10.63 -5.02 7.57
C TRP A 88 10.49 -3.70 8.33
N GLN A 89 11.31 -2.69 7.99
CA GLN A 89 11.21 -1.37 8.59
C GLN A 89 9.97 -0.63 8.06
N ALA A 90 9.70 -0.71 6.76
CA ALA A 90 8.50 -0.13 6.15
C ALA A 90 7.22 -0.73 6.74
N ALA A 91 7.17 -2.06 6.91
CA ALA A 91 6.06 -2.74 7.56
C ALA A 91 5.90 -2.29 9.03
N ALA A 92 7.00 -2.20 9.78
CA ALA A 92 6.96 -1.72 11.15
C ALA A 92 6.45 -0.26 11.24
N ALA A 93 6.85 0.59 10.30
CA ALA A 93 6.35 1.97 10.20
C ALA A 93 4.84 1.99 9.93
N LEU A 94 4.36 1.23 8.96
CA LEU A 94 2.93 1.12 8.64
C LEU A 94 2.11 0.69 9.86
N LEU A 95 2.52 -0.38 10.53
CA LEU A 95 1.82 -0.89 11.71
C LEU A 95 1.86 0.11 12.86
N SER A 96 2.97 0.84 13.04
CA SER A 96 3.09 1.90 14.05
C SER A 96 2.15 3.08 13.73
N ILE A 97 2.05 3.51 12.47
CA ILE A 97 1.10 4.53 12.03
C ILE A 97 -0.33 4.07 12.30
N CYS A 98 -0.68 2.85 11.90
CA CYS A 98 -2.00 2.28 12.15
C CYS A 98 -2.35 2.26 13.65
N LYS A 99 -1.41 1.86 14.49
CA LYS A 99 -1.57 1.85 15.95
C LYS A 99 -1.75 3.26 16.53
N THR A 100 -0.89 4.20 16.11
CA THR A 100 -0.93 5.61 16.58
C THR A 100 -2.25 6.29 16.23
N LEU A 101 -2.74 6.06 15.01
CA LEU A 101 -3.98 6.64 14.50
C LEU A 101 -5.22 5.83 14.89
N LYS A 102 -5.07 4.67 15.54
CA LYS A 102 -6.14 3.70 15.79
C LYS A 102 -6.90 3.37 14.51
N ALA A 103 -6.16 3.07 13.45
CA ALA A 103 -6.70 2.78 12.14
C ALA A 103 -7.74 1.66 12.20
N ARG A 104 -8.82 1.80 11.41
CA ARG A 104 -9.87 0.79 11.31
C ARG A 104 -9.43 -0.40 10.47
N GLU A 105 -8.57 -0.13 9.49
CA GLU A 105 -8.10 -1.09 8.51
C GLU A 105 -6.83 -0.57 7.85
N LEU A 106 -5.97 -1.49 7.44
CA LEU A 106 -4.88 -1.24 6.52
C LEU A 106 -5.21 -1.89 5.17
N VAL A 107 -5.16 -1.11 4.10
CA VAL A 107 -5.30 -1.58 2.72
C VAL A 107 -3.95 -1.48 2.03
N SER A 108 -3.47 -2.56 1.44
CA SER A 108 -2.27 -2.57 0.60
C SER A 108 -2.66 -2.76 -0.86
N ILE A 109 -1.98 -2.04 -1.76
CA ILE A 109 -2.18 -2.15 -3.21
C ILE A 109 -0.84 -2.54 -3.81
N GLU A 110 -0.83 -3.62 -4.58
CA GLU A 110 0.38 -4.14 -5.21
C GLU A 110 0.12 -4.70 -6.60
N GLY A 111 1.19 -4.77 -7.40
CA GLY A 111 1.20 -5.57 -8.61
C GLY A 111 1.67 -6.99 -8.32
N VAL A 112 1.17 -7.93 -9.09
CA VAL A 112 1.66 -9.31 -9.13
C VAL A 112 1.94 -9.69 -10.58
N ALA A 113 3.00 -10.47 -10.79
CA ALA A 113 3.25 -11.00 -12.12
C ALA A 113 2.12 -11.96 -12.51
N SER A 114 1.61 -11.84 -13.73
CA SER A 114 0.63 -12.80 -14.22
C SER A 114 1.28 -14.19 -14.30
N GLY A 115 0.71 -15.15 -13.57
CA GLY A 115 1.13 -16.53 -13.62
C GLY A 115 0.66 -17.22 -14.91
N SER A 116 1.13 -16.79 -16.06
CA SER A 116 0.91 -17.52 -17.31
C SER A 116 1.76 -18.77 -17.30
N SER A 117 1.21 -19.86 -16.76
CA SER A 117 1.65 -21.20 -17.15
C SER A 117 1.36 -21.39 -18.64
N GLY A 118 2.33 -21.05 -19.48
CA GLY A 118 2.63 -21.78 -20.70
C GLY A 118 1.63 -21.81 -21.85
N GLU A 119 0.81 -20.76 -22.11
CA GLU A 119 0.23 -20.54 -23.42
C GLU A 119 0.22 -19.05 -23.73
N GLU A 120 0.97 -18.67 -24.75
CA GLU A 120 0.94 -17.33 -25.36
C GLU A 120 -0.44 -17.08 -25.99
N SER A 121 -1.40 -16.71 -25.16
CA SER A 121 -2.65 -16.16 -25.69
C SER A 121 -2.39 -14.72 -26.15
N GLN A 122 -2.31 -14.51 -27.45
CA GLN A 122 -2.14 -13.21 -28.14
C GLN A 122 -3.33 -12.25 -27.94
N GLN A 123 -4.17 -12.46 -26.95
CA GLN A 123 -5.21 -11.50 -26.61
C GLN A 123 -4.78 -10.73 -25.35
N PRO A 124 -4.93 -9.38 -25.35
CA PRO A 124 -4.70 -8.60 -24.13
C PRO A 124 -5.66 -9.10 -23.06
N SER A 125 -5.14 -9.91 -22.14
CA SER A 125 -5.92 -10.39 -21.01
C SER A 125 -6.40 -9.17 -20.20
N LYS A 126 -7.70 -9.10 -19.92
CA LYS A 126 -8.21 -8.11 -18.97
C LYS A 126 -7.41 -8.24 -17.69
N SER A 127 -6.74 -7.16 -17.28
CA SER A 127 -6.01 -7.12 -16.02
C SER A 127 -6.95 -7.57 -14.89
N ARG A 128 -6.59 -8.66 -14.21
CA ARG A 128 -7.38 -9.19 -13.11
C ARG A 128 -6.96 -8.50 -11.83
N ILE A 129 -7.94 -8.23 -10.97
CA ILE A 129 -7.69 -7.73 -9.62
C ILE A 129 -8.10 -8.82 -8.64
N LEU A 130 -7.14 -9.29 -7.90
CA LEU A 130 -7.31 -10.31 -6.86
C LEU A 130 -7.25 -9.64 -5.49
N TYR A 131 -7.80 -10.28 -4.46
CA TYR A 131 -7.68 -9.79 -3.10
C TYR A 131 -7.27 -10.89 -2.12
N TYR A 132 -6.64 -10.46 -1.03
CA TYR A 132 -6.48 -11.23 0.19
C TYR A 132 -6.92 -10.36 1.38
N THR A 133 -7.56 -10.96 2.38
CA THR A 133 -7.86 -10.26 3.64
C THR A 133 -7.86 -11.23 4.81
N ASN A 134 -7.43 -10.74 5.98
CA ASN A 134 -7.52 -11.45 7.26
C ASN A 134 -8.87 -11.19 7.98
N SER A 135 -9.76 -10.42 7.39
CA SER A 135 -11.05 -10.03 7.97
C SER A 135 -12.22 -10.79 7.33
N ALA A 136 -12.90 -11.64 8.09
CA ALA A 136 -14.08 -12.37 7.62
C ALA A 136 -15.22 -11.44 7.13
N LEU A 137 -15.36 -10.26 7.75
CA LEU A 137 -16.36 -9.27 7.32
C LEU A 137 -16.02 -8.70 5.96
N LYS A 138 -14.75 -8.38 5.71
CA LYS A 138 -14.26 -7.88 4.41
C LYS A 138 -14.33 -8.97 3.35
N GLU A 139 -13.94 -10.18 3.66
CA GLU A 139 -14.05 -11.30 2.75
C GLU A 139 -15.50 -11.48 2.26
N LYS A 140 -16.48 -11.46 3.18
CA LYS A 140 -17.90 -11.53 2.82
C LYS A 140 -18.34 -10.34 1.95
N ALA A 141 -17.88 -9.14 2.24
CA ALA A 141 -18.23 -7.93 1.47
C ALA A 141 -17.66 -7.98 0.04
N LEU A 142 -16.37 -8.33 -0.10
CA LEU A 142 -15.72 -8.45 -1.40
C LEU A 142 -16.27 -9.60 -2.25
N GLY A 143 -16.62 -10.72 -1.61
CA GLY A 143 -17.30 -11.84 -2.28
C GLY A 143 -18.66 -11.45 -2.85
N ARG A 144 -19.44 -10.60 -2.15
CA ARG A 144 -20.71 -10.07 -2.69
C ARG A 144 -20.50 -9.18 -3.91
N GLN A 145 -19.36 -8.50 -4.01
CA GLN A 145 -18.98 -7.70 -5.18
C GLN A 145 -18.38 -8.54 -6.30
N LYS A 146 -18.37 -9.88 -6.16
CA LYS A 146 -17.78 -10.83 -7.11
C LYS A 146 -16.29 -10.61 -7.37
N MET A 147 -15.58 -10.04 -6.40
CA MET A 147 -14.11 -9.94 -6.49
C MET A 147 -13.48 -11.32 -6.30
N GLU A 148 -12.42 -11.58 -7.03
CA GLU A 148 -11.72 -12.86 -6.98
C GLU A 148 -10.69 -12.88 -5.85
N LYS A 149 -10.72 -13.95 -5.04
CA LYS A 149 -9.76 -14.14 -3.95
C LYS A 149 -8.45 -14.72 -4.48
N LEU A 150 -7.33 -14.18 -4.05
CA LEU A 150 -6.03 -14.78 -4.28
C LEU A 150 -5.96 -16.11 -3.49
N LYS A 151 -5.92 -17.24 -4.19
CA LYS A 151 -5.87 -18.58 -3.59
C LYS A 151 -4.44 -19.03 -3.37
N GLU A 152 -3.57 -18.76 -4.32
CA GLU A 152 -2.17 -19.17 -4.32
C GLU A 152 -1.31 -18.03 -4.86
N GLY A 153 -0.15 -17.80 -4.27
CA GLY A 153 0.78 -16.78 -4.71
C GLY A 153 1.87 -16.51 -3.68
N ILE A 154 2.96 -15.95 -4.15
CA ILE A 154 4.06 -15.46 -3.30
C ILE A 154 3.99 -13.93 -3.29
N ILE A 155 3.81 -13.38 -2.10
CA ILE A 155 3.81 -11.93 -1.87
C ILE A 155 5.16 -11.55 -1.29
N MET A 156 5.80 -10.57 -1.88
CA MET A 156 7.09 -10.03 -1.42
C MET A 156 6.92 -8.56 -1.03
N GLY A 157 7.95 -8.01 -0.39
CA GLY A 157 7.99 -6.58 -0.05
C GLY A 157 7.33 -6.23 1.30
N PRO A 158 7.02 -4.94 1.51
CA PRO A 158 6.46 -4.47 2.78
C PRO A 158 5.13 -5.12 3.15
N THR A 159 4.30 -5.45 2.18
CA THR A 159 2.98 -6.10 2.41
C THR A 159 3.15 -7.48 3.03
N SER A 160 4.08 -8.30 2.54
CA SER A 160 4.34 -9.61 3.14
C SER A 160 4.81 -9.48 4.58
N ALA A 161 5.70 -8.52 4.87
CA ALA A 161 6.18 -8.27 6.22
C ALA A 161 5.06 -7.74 7.15
N VAL A 162 4.11 -6.96 6.64
CA VAL A 162 2.88 -6.58 7.37
C VAL A 162 2.05 -7.80 7.70
N LEU A 163 1.75 -8.64 6.71
CA LEU A 163 0.91 -9.83 6.88
C LEU A 163 1.47 -10.83 7.89
N ILE A 164 2.81 -10.95 7.95
CA ILE A 164 3.49 -11.80 8.93
C ILE A 164 3.39 -11.24 10.36
N ARG A 165 3.39 -9.90 10.52
CA ARG A 165 3.44 -9.24 11.83
C ARG A 165 2.09 -8.78 12.39
N VAL A 166 1.08 -8.67 11.52
CA VAL A 166 -0.22 -8.18 11.94
C VAL A 166 -0.95 -9.19 12.83
N GLU A 167 -1.47 -8.72 13.96
CA GLU A 167 -2.21 -9.58 14.90
C GLU A 167 -3.72 -9.36 14.81
N LYS A 168 -4.18 -8.14 15.08
CA LYS A 168 -5.62 -7.81 15.25
C LYS A 168 -6.15 -6.79 14.26
N LEU A 169 -5.26 -6.02 13.60
CA LEU A 169 -5.68 -5.02 12.62
C LEU A 169 -6.25 -5.73 11.39
N PRO A 170 -7.46 -5.36 10.92
CA PRO A 170 -7.93 -5.79 9.63
C PRO A 170 -6.98 -5.32 8.52
N VAL A 171 -6.53 -6.25 7.69
CA VAL A 171 -5.70 -5.96 6.52
C VAL A 171 -6.39 -6.53 5.29
N THR A 172 -6.47 -5.70 4.25
CA THR A 172 -6.94 -6.11 2.93
C THR A 172 -5.88 -5.76 1.90
N CYS A 173 -5.49 -6.72 1.08
CA CYS A 173 -4.52 -6.52 0.01
C CYS A 173 -5.23 -6.68 -1.33
N PHE A 174 -5.00 -5.74 -2.24
CA PHE A 174 -5.43 -5.82 -3.63
C PHE A 174 -4.22 -6.02 -4.52
N PHE A 175 -4.31 -6.99 -5.42
CA PHE A 175 -3.25 -7.37 -6.34
C PHE A 175 -3.75 -7.21 -7.76
N ALA A 176 -3.13 -6.32 -8.53
CA ALA A 176 -3.40 -6.23 -9.96
C ALA A 176 -2.36 -7.06 -10.73
N GLU A 177 -2.85 -7.96 -11.57
CA GLU A 177 -1.98 -8.69 -12.50
C GLU A 177 -1.38 -7.72 -13.50
N THR A 178 -0.06 -7.80 -13.69
CA THR A 178 0.70 -6.99 -14.63
C THR A 178 1.73 -7.87 -15.34
N ASN A 179 2.04 -7.50 -16.56
CA ASN A 179 3.05 -8.16 -17.41
C ASN A 179 4.40 -7.49 -17.22
#